data_f9368fc78e4b5fc2d6f5d43c8181f7c0
#
_entry.id   f9368fc78e4b5fc2d6f5d43c8181f7c0
#
_cell.length_a   1.000
_cell.length_b   1.000
_cell.length_c   1.000
_cell.angle_alpha   90.00
_cell.angle_beta   90.00
_cell.angle_gamma   90.00
#
_symmetry.space_group_name_H-M   'P 1'
#
loop_
_entity.id
_entity.type
_entity.pdbx_description
1 polymer ?
#
loop_
_entity_poly.entity_id
_entity_poly.type
_entity_poly.pdbx_seq_one_letter_code
_entity_poly.pdbx_strand_id
1 'polypeptide(L)'
;MSDLKPFVLDFDLLTGHCDSGKVQPSCRRVSNLLTQFADEEAAKKHIAGGDPLLYEFYELELPEEPGVLRFGSTRLYPGKVGNEYFMTKGHFHTILETGEVYYCLSGHGYMMMENPE
;
A
#
# COMPACT_ATOMS: atom_id res chain seq x y z
N MET A 1 -20.75 -5.46 19.31
CA MET A 1 -20.92 -4.66 18.06
C MET A 1 -20.47 -3.25 18.36
N SER A 2 -19.42 -2.79 17.69
CA SER A 2 -19.03 -1.39 17.81
C SER A 2 -20.12 -0.51 17.21
N ASP A 3 -20.50 0.58 17.88
CA ASP A 3 -21.41 1.61 17.36
C ASP A 3 -20.75 2.42 16.23
N LEU A 4 -20.38 1.71 15.15
CA LEU A 4 -19.85 2.35 13.94
C LEU A 4 -21.00 3.15 13.29
N LYS A 5 -21.00 4.45 13.51
CA LYS A 5 -21.93 5.34 12.82
C LYS A 5 -21.55 5.48 11.36
N PRO A 6 -22.51 5.54 10.45
CA PRO A 6 -22.22 5.87 9.05
C PRO A 6 -21.40 7.14 8.94
N PHE A 7 -20.40 7.13 8.06
CA PHE A 7 -19.57 8.29 7.78
C PHE A 7 -19.27 8.37 6.28
N VAL A 8 -18.84 9.52 5.84
CA VAL A 8 -18.45 9.79 4.45
C VAL A 8 -16.96 10.13 4.43
N LEU A 9 -16.29 9.62 3.42
CA LEU A 9 -14.90 9.97 3.09
C LEU A 9 -14.88 10.73 1.78
N ASP A 10 -14.20 11.87 1.77
CA ASP A 10 -13.84 12.54 0.53
C ASP A 10 -12.64 11.81 -0.08
N PHE A 11 -12.88 11.20 -1.23
CA PHE A 11 -11.94 10.34 -1.90
C PHE A 11 -11.81 10.76 -3.37
N ASP A 12 -10.59 11.13 -3.78
CA ASP A 12 -10.29 11.46 -5.17
C ASP A 12 -10.02 10.16 -5.95
N LEU A 13 -10.93 9.80 -6.84
CA LEU A 13 -10.84 8.61 -7.66
C LEU A 13 -9.69 8.64 -8.68
N LEU A 14 -9.14 9.80 -9.00
CA LEU A 14 -8.03 9.92 -9.95
C LEU A 14 -6.67 9.76 -9.28
N THR A 15 -6.53 10.29 -8.08
CA THR A 15 -5.26 10.32 -7.36
C THR A 15 -5.16 9.28 -6.25
N GLY A 16 -6.28 8.68 -5.84
CA GLY A 16 -6.35 7.82 -4.67
C GLY A 16 -6.19 8.57 -3.34
N HIS A 17 -6.21 9.89 -3.36
CA HIS A 17 -6.07 10.70 -2.16
C HIS A 17 -7.34 10.72 -1.34
N CYS A 18 -7.21 10.56 -0.03
CA CYS A 18 -8.31 10.65 0.92
C CYS A 18 -8.14 11.91 1.78
N ASP A 19 -8.99 12.90 1.55
CA ASP A 19 -8.93 14.22 2.21
C ASP A 19 -9.98 14.35 3.33
N SER A 20 -10.14 13.31 4.13
CA SER A 20 -11.14 13.34 5.20
C SER A 20 -10.68 14.02 6.49
N GLY A 21 -9.41 14.41 6.58
CA GLY A 21 -8.79 14.87 7.83
C GLY A 21 -8.70 13.81 8.94
N LYS A 22 -9.28 12.63 8.69
CA LYS A 22 -9.34 11.50 9.62
C LYS A 22 -8.28 10.43 9.34
N VAL A 23 -7.70 10.47 8.14
CA VAL A 23 -6.72 9.48 7.68
C VAL A 23 -5.47 10.19 7.24
N GLN A 24 -4.35 9.87 7.88
CA GLN A 24 -3.05 10.37 7.47
C GLN A 24 -2.36 9.34 6.59
N PRO A 25 -1.70 9.73 5.49
CA PRO A 25 -0.97 8.80 4.66
C PRO A 25 0.25 8.25 5.40
N SER A 26 0.44 6.95 5.28
CA SER A 26 1.70 6.31 5.60
C SER A 26 2.55 6.19 4.35
N CYS A 27 3.84 6.49 4.46
CA CYS A 27 4.77 6.50 3.34
C CYS A 27 5.79 5.37 3.46
N ARG A 28 6.22 4.84 2.33
CA ARG A 28 7.36 3.91 2.27
C ARG A 28 8.35 4.37 1.20
N ARG A 29 9.61 4.35 1.59
CA ARG A 29 10.75 4.71 0.76
C ARG A 29 11.59 3.48 0.43
N VAL A 30 12.56 3.61 -0.47
CA VAL A 30 13.46 2.49 -0.81
C VAL A 30 14.14 1.92 0.43
N SER A 31 14.56 2.77 1.37
CA SER A 31 15.18 2.33 2.63
C SER A 31 14.29 1.42 3.48
N ASN A 32 12.97 1.58 3.41
CA ASN A 32 12.05 0.73 4.15
C ASN A 32 11.92 -0.68 3.58
N LEU A 33 12.29 -0.87 2.31
CA LEU A 33 12.19 -2.13 1.57
C LEU A 33 13.55 -2.64 1.07
N LEU A 34 14.65 -2.17 1.63
CA LEU A 34 16.02 -2.48 1.16
C LEU A 34 16.24 -3.97 0.91
N THR A 35 15.87 -4.82 1.87
CA THR A 35 16.10 -6.27 1.82
C THR A 35 15.10 -7.03 0.95
N GLN A 36 14.13 -6.35 0.36
CA GLN A 36 13.13 -6.96 -0.53
C GLN A 36 13.51 -6.83 -2.00
N PHE A 37 14.44 -5.93 -2.33
CA PHE A 37 14.99 -5.81 -3.66
C PHE A 37 16.13 -6.83 -3.85
N ALA A 38 16.13 -7.52 -5.00
CA ALA A 38 17.19 -8.46 -5.34
C ALA A 38 18.55 -7.77 -5.54
N ASP A 39 18.54 -6.54 -6.06
CA ASP A 39 19.71 -5.70 -6.22
C ASP A 39 19.84 -4.70 -5.06
N GLU A 40 20.37 -5.17 -3.92
CA GLU A 40 20.60 -4.33 -2.75
C GLU A 40 21.57 -3.16 -3.02
N GLU A 41 22.54 -3.32 -3.90
CA GLU A 41 23.50 -2.27 -4.22
C GLU A 41 22.83 -1.13 -5.00
N ALA A 42 21.93 -1.46 -5.94
CA ALA A 42 21.12 -0.47 -6.59
C ALA A 42 20.19 0.25 -5.59
N ALA A 43 19.60 -0.49 -4.65
CA ALA A 43 18.78 0.10 -3.59
C ALA A 43 19.58 1.06 -2.71
N LYS A 44 20.77 0.70 -2.28
CA LYS A 44 21.70 1.57 -1.51
C LYS A 44 22.04 2.84 -2.26
N LYS A 45 22.25 2.77 -3.59
CA LYS A 45 22.50 3.95 -4.43
C LYS A 45 21.30 4.90 -4.45
N HIS A 46 20.07 4.36 -4.56
CA HIS A 46 18.84 5.16 -4.45
C HIS A 46 18.73 5.85 -3.09
N ILE A 47 19.02 5.13 -2.02
CA ILE A 47 18.98 5.68 -0.65
C ILE A 47 19.99 6.84 -0.52
N ALA A 48 21.23 6.64 -0.96
CA ALA A 48 22.25 7.67 -0.95
C ALA A 48 21.91 8.87 -1.82
N GLY A 49 21.16 8.67 -2.91
CA GLY A 49 20.73 9.69 -3.86
C GLY A 49 19.48 10.48 -3.45
N GLY A 50 18.90 10.22 -2.26
CA GLY A 50 17.73 10.96 -1.78
C GLY A 50 16.58 10.07 -1.33
N ASP A 51 16.76 8.78 -1.32
CA ASP A 51 15.80 7.81 -0.78
C ASP A 51 14.36 8.00 -1.31
N PRO A 52 14.11 7.73 -2.58
CA PRO A 52 12.85 8.07 -3.22
C PRO A 52 11.66 7.35 -2.59
N LEU A 53 10.51 8.00 -2.66
CA LEU A 53 9.23 7.47 -2.20
C LEU A 53 8.78 6.36 -3.14
N LEU A 54 8.50 5.18 -2.59
CA LEU A 54 7.94 4.04 -3.32
C LEU A 54 6.43 4.13 -3.43
N TYR A 55 5.77 4.30 -2.28
CA TYR A 55 4.32 4.40 -2.22
C TYR A 55 3.84 5.11 -0.97
N GLU A 56 2.63 5.60 -1.07
CA GLU A 56 1.81 6.11 0.04
C GLU A 56 0.58 5.24 0.16
N PHE A 57 0.11 5.03 1.37
CA PHE A 57 -1.16 4.35 1.57
C PHE A 57 -1.99 5.03 2.65
N TYR A 58 -3.28 5.02 2.43
CA TYR A 58 -4.30 5.49 3.34
C TYR A 58 -5.09 4.28 3.80
N GLU A 59 -5.23 4.10 5.08
CA GLU A 59 -5.99 3.02 5.65
C GLU A 59 -6.89 3.56 6.77
N LEU A 60 -8.17 3.22 6.70
CA LEU A 60 -9.07 3.49 7.81
C LEU A 60 -8.78 2.54 8.96
N GLU A 61 -8.50 3.11 10.11
CA GLU A 61 -8.42 2.33 11.35
C GLU A 61 -9.83 1.90 11.76
N LEU A 62 -10.17 0.68 11.41
CA LEU A 62 -11.43 0.03 11.80
C LEU A 62 -11.10 -1.17 12.70
N PRO A 63 -11.99 -1.52 13.63
CA PRO A 63 -11.78 -2.69 14.46
C PRO A 63 -11.67 -3.96 13.62
N GLU A 64 -10.81 -4.88 14.04
CA GLU A 64 -10.70 -6.22 13.45
C GLU A 64 -11.77 -7.15 14.04
N GLU A 65 -13.00 -6.96 13.61
CA GLU A 65 -14.16 -7.71 14.07
C GLU A 65 -14.88 -8.38 12.89
N PRO A 66 -15.55 -9.54 13.10
CA PRO A 66 -16.35 -10.16 12.05
C PRO A 66 -17.39 -9.18 11.48
N GLY A 67 -17.46 -9.10 10.16
CA GLY A 67 -18.41 -8.22 9.45
C GLY A 67 -17.91 -6.80 9.21
N VAL A 68 -16.75 -6.42 9.70
CA VAL A 68 -16.12 -5.13 9.39
C VAL A 68 -15.33 -5.23 8.09
N LEU A 69 -15.69 -4.41 7.11
CA LEU A 69 -14.95 -4.28 5.87
C LEU A 69 -13.93 -3.15 6.00
N ARG A 70 -12.66 -3.48 5.92
CA ARG A 70 -11.58 -2.49 5.91
C ARG A 70 -11.48 -1.85 4.53
N PHE A 71 -11.12 -0.59 4.51
CA PHE A 71 -10.93 0.19 3.30
C PHE A 71 -9.57 0.88 3.34
N GLY A 72 -8.87 0.85 2.22
CA GLY A 72 -7.62 1.57 2.03
C GLY A 72 -7.40 1.95 0.58
N SER A 73 -6.44 2.81 0.35
CA SER A 73 -5.97 3.22 -0.96
C SER A 73 -4.45 3.27 -0.96
N THR A 74 -3.84 2.78 -2.02
CA THR A 74 -2.39 2.81 -2.20
C THR A 74 -2.04 3.54 -3.49
N ARG A 75 -1.15 4.51 -3.40
CA ARG A 75 -0.55 5.20 -4.53
C ARG A 75 0.89 4.73 -4.69
N LEU A 76 1.15 3.91 -5.69
CA LEU A 76 2.48 3.43 -6.05
C LEU A 76 3.11 4.38 -7.07
N TYR A 77 4.32 4.85 -6.78
CA TYR A 77 5.06 5.73 -7.69
C TYR A 77 5.80 4.93 -8.75
N PRO A 78 5.96 5.47 -9.96
CA PRO A 78 6.73 4.82 -11.00
C PRO A 78 8.22 4.89 -10.71
N GLY A 79 8.95 3.81 -11.04
CA GLY A 79 10.40 3.75 -10.88
C GLY A 79 10.90 2.32 -10.84
N LYS A 80 12.22 2.20 -10.76
CA LYS A 80 12.91 0.91 -10.67
C LYS A 80 14.07 1.00 -9.68
N VAL A 81 14.37 -0.14 -9.05
CA VAL A 81 15.61 -0.42 -8.35
C VAL A 81 16.29 -1.56 -9.11
N GLY A 82 17.42 -1.30 -9.76
CA GLY A 82 17.97 -2.26 -10.69
C GLY A 82 16.98 -2.59 -11.81
N ASN A 83 16.65 -3.86 -11.97
CA ASN A 83 15.66 -4.33 -12.95
C ASN A 83 14.25 -4.49 -12.40
N GLU A 84 14.05 -4.29 -11.10
CA GLU A 84 12.75 -4.45 -10.46
C GLU A 84 11.99 -3.12 -10.41
N TYR A 85 10.70 -3.16 -10.72
CA TYR A 85 9.84 -2.01 -10.51
C TYR A 85 9.70 -1.68 -9.02
N PHE A 86 9.38 -0.42 -8.73
CA PHE A 86 8.93 -0.05 -7.39
C PHE A 86 7.75 -0.92 -7.00
N MET A 87 7.77 -1.38 -5.76
CA MET A 87 6.81 -2.35 -5.24
C MET A 87 6.27 -1.95 -3.88
N THR A 88 5.14 -2.49 -3.52
CA THR A 88 4.64 -2.48 -2.16
C THR A 88 5.18 -3.68 -1.38
N LYS A 89 5.24 -3.56 -0.07
CA LYS A 89 5.58 -4.69 0.80
C LYS A 89 4.47 -5.73 0.76
N GLY A 90 4.82 -6.95 0.36
CA GLY A 90 3.89 -8.09 0.43
C GLY A 90 3.62 -8.51 1.87
N HIS A 91 2.45 -9.10 2.10
CA HIS A 91 2.06 -9.69 3.37
C HIS A 91 1.02 -10.78 3.16
N PHE A 92 0.89 -11.65 4.14
CA PHE A 92 -0.25 -12.57 4.24
C PHE A 92 -1.24 -12.02 5.26
N HIS A 93 -2.52 -12.28 5.04
CA HIS A 93 -3.54 -11.95 6.03
C HIS A 93 -3.36 -12.81 7.27
N THR A 94 -3.61 -12.24 8.44
CA THR A 94 -3.59 -12.99 9.72
C THR A 94 -4.58 -14.15 9.68
N ILE A 95 -5.75 -13.93 9.06
CA ILE A 95 -6.74 -14.96 8.75
C ILE A 95 -6.69 -15.18 7.25
N LEU A 96 -6.08 -16.28 6.80
CA LEU A 96 -5.82 -16.57 5.38
C LEU A 96 -7.08 -16.70 4.52
N GLU A 97 -8.20 -17.03 5.13
CA GLU A 97 -9.50 -17.25 4.46
C GLU A 97 -10.27 -15.95 4.18
N THR A 98 -9.72 -14.79 4.56
CA THR A 98 -10.38 -13.50 4.29
C THR A 98 -10.18 -13.07 2.84
N GLY A 99 -11.27 -12.61 2.23
CA GLY A 99 -11.23 -12.05 0.88
C GLY A 99 -10.71 -10.61 0.86
N GLU A 100 -10.07 -10.26 -0.24
CA GLU A 100 -9.61 -8.90 -0.51
C GLU A 100 -9.92 -8.53 -1.96
N VAL A 101 -10.28 -7.28 -2.20
CA VAL A 101 -10.55 -6.76 -3.54
C VAL A 101 -9.62 -5.59 -3.82
N TYR A 102 -8.86 -5.68 -4.89
CA TYR A 102 -8.10 -4.56 -5.44
C TYR A 102 -8.78 -4.02 -6.68
N TYR A 103 -8.96 -2.71 -6.70
CA TYR A 103 -9.50 -2.00 -7.84
C TYR A 103 -8.52 -0.92 -8.29
N CYS A 104 -8.06 -1.02 -9.55
CA CYS A 104 -7.14 -0.02 -10.12
C CYS A 104 -7.92 1.24 -10.50
N LEU A 105 -7.62 2.36 -9.87
CA LEU A 105 -8.25 3.64 -10.14
C LEU A 105 -7.60 4.37 -11.31
N SER A 106 -6.27 4.32 -11.39
CA SER A 106 -5.48 5.04 -12.38
C SER A 106 -4.14 4.35 -12.62
N GLY A 107 -3.61 4.49 -13.83
CA GLY A 107 -2.35 3.88 -14.21
C GLY A 107 -2.49 2.38 -14.53
N HIS A 108 -1.35 1.68 -14.51
CA HIS A 108 -1.28 0.24 -14.71
C HIS A 108 -0.06 -0.33 -13.97
N GLY A 109 -0.16 -1.60 -13.60
CA GLY A 109 0.89 -2.29 -12.87
C GLY A 109 0.62 -3.80 -12.81
N TYR A 110 1.39 -4.49 -12.00
CA TYR A 110 1.26 -5.92 -11.79
C TYR A 110 0.88 -6.20 -10.35
N MET A 111 -0.11 -7.05 -10.15
CA MET A 111 -0.44 -7.61 -8.86
C MET A 111 0.24 -8.99 -8.75
N MET A 112 1.21 -9.10 -7.86
CA MET A 112 1.86 -10.38 -7.55
C MET A 112 1.10 -11.05 -6.41
N MET A 113 0.74 -12.30 -6.62
CA MET A 113 0.05 -13.12 -5.61
C MET A 113 0.82 -14.41 -5.40
N GLU A 114 0.90 -14.85 -4.17
CA GLU A 114 1.62 -16.04 -3.77
C GLU A 114 0.75 -16.89 -2.85
N ASN A 115 0.77 -18.19 -3.08
CA ASN A 115 0.14 -19.15 -2.18
C ASN A 115 1.08 -19.45 -1.00
N PRO A 116 0.57 -19.65 0.22
CA PRO A 116 1.39 -20.02 1.37
C PRO A 116 1.91 -21.48 1.33
N GLU A 117 1.51 -22.29 0.34
CA GLU A 117 1.96 -23.69 0.15
C GLU A 117 3.24 -23.79 -0.67
#